data_067315fa83905892d760a28ae3f65c9a
#
_entry.id   067315fa83905892d760a28ae3f65c9a
#
_cell.length_a   1.000
_cell.length_b   1.000
_cell.length_c   1.000
_cell.angle_alpha   90.00
_cell.angle_beta   90.00
_cell.angle_gamma   90.00
#
_symmetry.space_group_name_H-M   'P 1'
#
loop_
_entity.id
_entity.type
_entity.pdbx_description
1 polymer ?
#
loop_
_entity_poly.entity_id
_entity_poly.type
_entity_poly.pdbx_seq_one_letter_code
_entity_poly.pdbx_strand_id
1 'polypeptide(L)'
;MIAQHYKDMLGSKSVIRQISEWSTARGAEIGYENVFDYSLGNPSVPCPTQFTAACEDLLAHTDPVRLHGYTPTLTLPSARKAVAESLNRRFGMDYTADHIFMTTGAAGALAHAVRCVGVPGQNVVTFAPFFPEYKPYIEGAGLALRVTPPRCADFQIDFEAFAQLVDENTAAVLINSPNNPSGTAYSEETLQQLADFLTATSAKYGHHIFLISDEPYREIVYDGAQVPFVLSRTARFRSAAGSRPTPPNSTMIRSPATPSPRV
;
A
#
# COMPACT_ATOMS: atom_id res chain seq x y z
N MET A 1 13.55 28.43 3.08
CA MET A 1 12.11 28.78 2.97
C MET A 1 11.32 27.45 2.91
N ILE A 2 10.31 27.26 3.75
CA ILE A 2 9.48 26.05 3.73
C ILE A 2 8.42 26.23 2.65
N ALA A 3 8.19 25.21 1.81
CA ALA A 3 7.16 25.24 0.78
C ALA A 3 5.76 25.44 1.39
N GLN A 4 4.89 26.21 0.73
CA GLN A 4 3.60 26.66 1.29
C GLN A 4 2.70 25.49 1.68
N HIS A 5 2.58 24.46 0.84
CA HIS A 5 1.75 23.30 1.15
C HIS A 5 2.15 22.56 2.45
N TYR A 6 3.44 22.50 2.79
CA TYR A 6 3.86 21.95 4.08
C TYR A 6 3.50 22.85 5.27
N LYS A 7 3.48 24.17 5.06
CA LYS A 7 3.00 25.11 6.09
C LYS A 7 1.49 24.91 6.33
N ASP A 8 0.74 24.74 5.25
CA ASP A 8 -0.71 24.52 5.32
C ASP A 8 -1.03 23.20 6.04
N MET A 9 -0.23 22.17 5.87
CA MET A 9 -0.34 20.91 6.58
C MET A 9 -0.10 21.02 8.09
N LEU A 10 0.73 21.96 8.55
CA LEU A 10 0.97 22.17 9.99
C LEU A 10 -0.29 22.58 10.76
N GLY A 11 -1.25 23.21 10.09
CA GLY A 11 -2.54 23.63 10.67
C GLY A 11 -3.56 22.49 10.83
N SER A 12 -3.35 21.35 10.18
CA SER A 12 -4.28 20.21 10.17
C SER A 12 -3.68 19.00 10.88
N LYS A 13 -3.74 18.97 12.22
CA LYS A 13 -3.37 17.75 12.96
C LYS A 13 -4.34 16.61 12.60
N SER A 14 -3.79 15.42 12.36
CA SER A 14 -4.56 14.19 12.22
C SER A 14 -5.44 13.99 13.46
N VAL A 15 -6.74 13.82 13.27
CA VAL A 15 -7.70 13.55 14.35
C VAL A 15 -7.29 12.29 15.15
N ILE A 16 -6.80 11.27 14.47
CA ILE A 16 -6.31 10.03 15.08
C ILE A 16 -5.17 10.34 16.06
N ARG A 17 -4.21 11.18 15.66
CA ARG A 17 -3.10 11.59 16.54
C ARG A 17 -3.58 12.41 17.73
N GLN A 18 -4.52 13.33 17.53
CA GLN A 18 -5.09 14.12 18.63
C GLN A 18 -5.78 13.21 19.66
N ILE A 19 -6.55 12.21 19.20
CA ILE A 19 -7.20 11.24 20.10
C ILE A 19 -6.14 10.41 20.83
N SER A 20 -5.11 9.92 20.15
CA SER A 20 -4.03 9.13 20.77
C SER A 20 -3.24 9.96 21.80
N GLU A 21 -2.90 11.21 21.51
CA GLU A 21 -2.25 12.12 22.44
C GLU A 21 -3.14 12.37 23.67
N TRP A 22 -4.43 12.59 23.46
CA TRP A 22 -5.41 12.73 24.55
C TRP A 22 -5.54 11.47 25.40
N SER A 23 -5.65 10.29 24.77
CA SER A 23 -5.70 8.99 25.46
C SER A 23 -4.47 8.74 26.32
N THR A 24 -3.29 9.09 25.80
CA THR A 24 -2.03 8.98 26.54
C THR A 24 -2.01 9.91 27.77
N ALA A 25 -2.40 11.16 27.59
CA ALA A 25 -2.48 12.12 28.70
C ALA A 25 -3.51 11.67 29.76
N ARG A 26 -4.68 11.20 29.31
CA ARG A 26 -5.73 10.71 30.20
C ARG A 26 -5.30 9.45 30.96
N GLY A 27 -4.59 8.53 30.32
CA GLY A 27 -4.05 7.32 30.95
C GLY A 27 -3.04 7.64 32.05
N ALA A 28 -2.25 8.70 31.90
CA ALA A 28 -1.34 9.16 32.96
C ALA A 28 -2.09 9.71 34.20
N GLU A 29 -3.32 10.22 34.04
CA GLU A 29 -4.13 10.75 35.13
C GLU A 29 -4.92 9.68 35.87
N ILE A 30 -5.55 8.73 35.14
CA ILE A 30 -6.53 7.79 35.71
C ILE A 30 -6.08 6.33 35.70
N GLY A 31 -4.89 6.03 35.19
CA GLY A 31 -4.38 4.70 34.91
C GLY A 31 -4.70 4.24 33.49
N TYR A 32 -3.70 3.66 32.80
CA TYR A 32 -3.86 3.23 31.40
C TYR A 32 -4.86 2.07 31.26
N GLU A 33 -5.05 1.26 32.29
CA GLU A 33 -6.04 0.20 32.36
C GLU A 33 -7.49 0.70 32.33
N ASN A 34 -7.71 1.98 32.59
CA ASN A 34 -9.01 2.64 32.58
C ASN A 34 -9.28 3.42 31.28
N VAL A 35 -8.37 3.36 30.30
CA VAL A 35 -8.51 4.04 29.00
C VAL A 35 -8.56 3.01 27.88
N PHE A 36 -9.70 2.95 27.20
CA PHE A 36 -9.90 2.07 26.05
C PHE A 36 -9.61 2.85 24.75
N ASP A 37 -8.33 2.89 24.36
CA ASP A 37 -7.87 3.62 23.16
C ASP A 37 -8.00 2.76 21.91
N TYR A 38 -8.90 3.17 21.01
CA TYR A 38 -9.09 2.57 19.69
C TYR A 38 -8.61 3.47 18.56
N SER A 39 -7.79 4.48 18.84
CA SER A 39 -7.33 5.45 17.85
C SER A 39 -6.23 4.94 16.94
N LEU A 40 -5.23 4.27 17.51
CA LEU A 40 -4.10 3.71 16.75
C LEU A 40 -4.07 2.19 16.87
N GLY A 41 -4.07 1.52 15.71
CA GLY A 41 -3.83 0.09 15.63
C GLY A 41 -2.37 -0.22 15.92
N ASN A 42 -2.07 -0.68 17.14
CA ASN A 42 -0.74 -1.14 17.51
C ASN A 42 -0.76 -2.67 17.66
N PRO A 43 0.21 -3.41 17.09
CA PRO A 43 0.30 -4.85 17.28
C PRO A 43 0.35 -5.20 18.77
N SER A 44 -0.59 -6.03 19.23
CA SER A 44 -0.69 -6.48 20.62
C SER A 44 -0.17 -7.92 20.82
N VAL A 45 0.24 -8.57 19.73
CA VAL A 45 0.77 -9.95 19.74
C VAL A 45 2.28 -9.90 19.66
N PRO A 46 3.01 -10.71 20.43
CA PRO A 46 4.46 -10.81 20.32
C PRO A 46 4.90 -11.23 18.92
N CYS A 47 6.06 -10.73 18.50
CA CYS A 47 6.73 -11.19 17.30
C CYS A 47 6.97 -12.71 17.36
N PRO A 48 6.85 -13.46 16.24
CA PRO A 48 7.18 -14.88 16.19
C PRO A 48 8.62 -15.14 16.68
N THR A 49 8.78 -16.16 17.52
CA THR A 49 10.10 -16.51 18.09
C THR A 49 11.16 -16.80 17.03
N GLN A 50 10.74 -17.35 15.88
CA GLN A 50 11.63 -17.60 14.74
C GLN A 50 12.24 -16.32 14.17
N PHE A 51 11.50 -15.20 14.19
CA PHE A 51 12.02 -13.90 13.76
C PHE A 51 13.09 -13.38 14.73
N THR A 52 12.82 -13.47 16.04
CA THR A 52 13.80 -13.08 17.07
C THR A 52 15.06 -13.92 16.94
N ALA A 53 14.93 -15.24 16.85
CA ALA A 53 16.07 -16.14 16.69
C ALA A 53 16.89 -15.83 15.42
N ALA A 54 16.24 -15.51 14.30
CA ALA A 54 16.94 -15.12 13.08
C ALA A 54 17.69 -13.78 13.24
N CYS A 55 17.16 -12.83 13.97
CA CYS A 55 17.87 -11.58 14.28
C CYS A 55 19.08 -11.82 15.17
N GLU A 56 18.94 -12.65 16.20
CA GLU A 56 20.03 -13.05 17.10
C GLU A 56 21.16 -13.78 16.35
N ASP A 57 20.79 -14.71 15.46
CA ASP A 57 21.73 -15.45 14.62
C ASP A 57 22.51 -14.51 13.69
N LEU A 58 21.84 -13.58 13.03
CA LEU A 58 22.49 -12.57 12.18
C LEU A 58 23.48 -11.71 12.96
N LEU A 59 23.11 -11.26 14.16
CA LEU A 59 23.97 -10.46 15.01
C LEU A 59 25.18 -11.24 15.52
N ALA A 60 25.01 -12.51 15.84
CA ALA A 60 26.07 -13.36 16.40
C ALA A 60 27.06 -13.88 15.35
N HIS A 61 26.61 -14.17 14.13
CA HIS A 61 27.37 -14.93 13.15
C HIS A 61 27.68 -14.19 11.85
N THR A 62 27.13 -13.00 11.63
CA THR A 62 27.48 -12.20 10.45
C THR A 62 28.70 -11.33 10.75
N ASP A 63 29.62 -11.24 9.82
CA ASP A 63 30.77 -10.33 9.91
C ASP A 63 30.28 -8.90 10.23
N PRO A 64 30.82 -8.24 11.27
CA PRO A 64 30.33 -6.93 11.71
C PRO A 64 30.44 -5.83 10.64
N VAL A 65 31.48 -5.86 9.81
CA VAL A 65 31.65 -4.87 8.73
C VAL A 65 30.55 -5.05 7.66
N ARG A 66 30.24 -6.30 7.35
CA ARG A 66 29.17 -6.63 6.42
C ARG A 66 27.78 -6.33 7.02
N LEU A 67 27.58 -6.61 8.31
CA LEU A 67 26.30 -6.44 8.99
C LEU A 67 25.90 -4.95 9.07
N HIS A 68 26.88 -4.09 9.39
CA HIS A 68 26.68 -2.68 9.61
C HIS A 68 27.10 -1.78 8.43
N GLY A 69 27.60 -2.39 7.37
CA GLY A 69 28.01 -1.70 6.15
C GLY A 69 26.83 -1.30 5.26
N TYR A 70 27.15 -0.56 4.20
CA TYR A 70 26.15 -0.23 3.19
C TYR A 70 25.68 -1.49 2.46
N THR A 71 24.37 -1.62 2.29
CA THR A 71 23.79 -2.62 1.40
C THR A 71 23.93 -2.19 -0.07
N PRO A 72 23.88 -3.12 -1.03
CA PRO A 72 23.72 -2.77 -2.45
C PRO A 72 22.51 -1.85 -2.66
N THR A 73 22.57 -0.99 -3.68
CA THR A 73 21.57 0.06 -3.95
C THR A 73 20.10 -0.42 -3.94
N LEU A 74 19.87 -1.65 -4.43
CA LEU A 74 18.53 -2.26 -4.47
C LEU A 74 18.30 -3.25 -3.32
N THR A 75 19.05 -3.13 -2.22
CA THR A 75 19.01 -4.08 -1.10
C THR A 75 19.63 -5.44 -1.46
N LEU A 76 19.73 -6.35 -0.48
CA LEU A 76 20.33 -7.66 -0.66
C LEU A 76 19.55 -8.48 -1.71
N PRO A 77 20.21 -9.00 -2.76
CA PRO A 77 19.54 -9.82 -3.77
C PRO A 77 18.84 -11.05 -3.19
N SER A 78 19.38 -11.65 -2.13
CA SER A 78 18.77 -12.79 -1.43
C SER A 78 17.42 -12.43 -0.80
N ALA A 79 17.29 -11.26 -0.19
CA ALA A 79 16.04 -10.79 0.40
C ALA A 79 14.98 -10.54 -0.68
N ARG A 80 15.35 -9.86 -1.77
CA ARG A 80 14.45 -9.63 -2.92
C ARG A 80 14.00 -10.95 -3.56
N LYS A 81 14.92 -11.90 -3.74
CA LYS A 81 14.61 -13.23 -4.26
C LYS A 81 13.63 -13.98 -3.36
N ALA A 82 13.84 -13.98 -2.04
CA ALA A 82 12.96 -14.65 -1.09
C ALA A 82 11.52 -14.08 -1.14
N VAL A 83 11.36 -12.74 -1.28
CA VAL A 83 10.07 -12.10 -1.47
C VAL A 83 9.43 -12.54 -2.79
N ALA A 84 10.15 -12.49 -3.89
CA ALA A 84 9.65 -12.92 -5.21
C ALA A 84 9.16 -14.38 -5.17
N GLU A 85 9.98 -15.29 -4.64
CA GLU A 85 9.63 -16.71 -4.51
C GLU A 85 8.40 -16.93 -3.63
N SER A 86 8.28 -16.19 -2.54
CA SER A 86 7.09 -16.25 -1.67
C SER A 86 5.83 -15.84 -2.43
N LEU A 87 5.89 -14.75 -3.19
CA LEU A 87 4.76 -14.28 -4.00
C LEU A 87 4.38 -15.29 -5.10
N ASN A 88 5.39 -15.87 -5.75
CA ASN A 88 5.17 -16.87 -6.80
C ASN A 88 4.49 -18.12 -6.25
N ARG A 89 4.96 -18.64 -5.12
CA ARG A 89 4.34 -19.82 -4.48
C ARG A 89 2.91 -19.57 -4.02
N ARG A 90 2.63 -18.38 -3.50
CA ARG A 90 1.33 -18.07 -2.89
C ARG A 90 0.28 -17.65 -3.90
N PHE A 91 0.67 -17.01 -4.97
CA PHE A 91 -0.25 -16.36 -5.90
C PHE A 91 -0.06 -16.79 -7.37
N GLY A 92 0.79 -17.78 -7.63
CA GLY A 92 1.01 -18.28 -8.99
C GLY A 92 1.64 -17.24 -9.93
N MET A 93 2.52 -16.38 -9.38
CA MET A 93 3.20 -15.33 -10.15
C MET A 93 4.56 -15.81 -10.68
N ASP A 94 5.19 -15.00 -11.51
CA ASP A 94 6.50 -15.25 -12.14
C ASP A 94 7.52 -14.14 -11.83
N TYR A 95 7.47 -13.60 -10.61
CA TYR A 95 8.36 -12.52 -10.18
C TYR A 95 9.81 -13.01 -10.03
N THR A 96 10.75 -12.13 -10.40
CA THR A 96 12.17 -12.25 -10.09
C THR A 96 12.58 -11.21 -9.05
N ALA A 97 13.80 -11.27 -8.55
CA ALA A 97 14.34 -10.26 -7.66
C ALA A 97 14.28 -8.83 -8.24
N ASP A 98 14.30 -8.69 -9.57
CA ASP A 98 14.28 -7.38 -10.23
C ASP A 98 12.89 -6.72 -10.24
N HIS A 99 11.84 -7.49 -9.93
CA HIS A 99 10.50 -6.95 -9.71
C HIS A 99 10.27 -6.47 -8.26
N ILE A 100 11.24 -6.66 -7.37
CA ILE A 100 11.11 -6.35 -5.95
C ILE A 100 11.99 -5.15 -5.59
N PHE A 101 11.37 -4.12 -5.04
CA PHE A 101 12.05 -2.96 -4.47
C PHE A 101 11.72 -2.87 -2.98
N MET A 102 12.72 -2.95 -2.11
CA MET A 102 12.54 -2.91 -0.67
C MET A 102 12.57 -1.47 -0.16
N THR A 103 11.66 -1.15 0.75
CA THR A 103 11.58 0.17 1.38
C THR A 103 11.39 0.05 2.89
N THR A 104 11.52 1.16 3.59
CA THR A 104 11.21 1.24 5.03
C THR A 104 9.70 1.36 5.23
N GLY A 105 9.02 0.23 5.23
CA GLY A 105 7.57 0.13 5.40
C GLY A 105 6.75 0.58 4.17
N ALA A 106 5.43 0.38 4.25
CA ALA A 106 4.49 0.73 3.18
C ALA A 106 4.45 2.25 2.91
N ALA A 107 4.60 3.08 3.94
CA ALA A 107 4.63 4.53 3.81
C ALA A 107 5.74 5.01 2.86
N GLY A 108 6.97 4.50 3.05
CA GLY A 108 8.10 4.78 2.16
C GLY A 108 7.83 4.30 0.74
N ALA A 109 7.28 3.10 0.60
CA ALA A 109 6.94 2.52 -0.68
C ALA A 109 5.90 3.37 -1.43
N LEU A 110 4.80 3.76 -0.79
CA LEU A 110 3.76 4.61 -1.37
C LEU A 110 4.29 5.98 -1.79
N ALA A 111 5.06 6.63 -0.91
CA ALA A 111 5.64 7.93 -1.21
C ALA A 111 6.60 7.89 -2.42
N HIS A 112 7.34 6.80 -2.61
CA HIS A 112 8.18 6.62 -3.79
C HIS A 112 7.37 6.30 -5.03
N ALA A 113 6.37 5.42 -4.93
CA ALA A 113 5.56 5.03 -6.08
C ALA A 113 4.84 6.21 -6.70
N VAL A 114 4.13 7.02 -5.91
CA VAL A 114 3.41 8.18 -6.45
C VAL A 114 4.34 9.16 -7.16
N ARG A 115 5.58 9.32 -6.66
CA ARG A 115 6.61 10.14 -7.32
C ARG A 115 7.17 9.52 -8.60
N CYS A 116 7.17 8.20 -8.71
CA CYS A 116 7.66 7.51 -9.91
C CYS A 116 6.64 7.49 -11.04
N VAL A 117 5.33 7.47 -10.72
CA VAL A 117 4.28 7.27 -11.72
C VAL A 117 3.61 8.57 -12.17
N GLY A 118 3.73 9.66 -11.41
CA GLY A 118 3.09 10.93 -11.69
C GLY A 118 4.08 12.09 -11.84
N VAL A 119 3.66 13.11 -12.55
CA VAL A 119 4.38 14.40 -12.64
C VAL A 119 3.53 15.50 -12.01
N PRO A 120 4.15 16.59 -11.49
CA PRO A 120 3.40 17.69 -10.90
C PRO A 120 2.28 18.22 -11.82
N GLY A 121 1.10 18.44 -11.24
CA GLY A 121 -0.10 18.87 -11.96
C GLY A 121 -1.04 17.74 -12.38
N GLN A 122 -0.59 16.49 -12.35
CA GLN A 122 -1.46 15.33 -12.51
C GLN A 122 -2.22 14.99 -11.22
N ASN A 123 -3.10 13.98 -11.29
CA ASN A 123 -3.89 13.53 -10.14
C ASN A 123 -3.76 12.03 -9.92
N VAL A 124 -4.05 11.63 -8.67
CA VAL A 124 -4.26 10.24 -8.23
C VAL A 124 -5.65 10.13 -7.67
N VAL A 125 -6.40 9.12 -8.12
CA VAL A 125 -7.76 8.84 -7.63
C VAL A 125 -7.69 7.74 -6.58
N THR A 126 -8.41 7.92 -5.46
CA THR A 126 -8.64 6.89 -4.42
C THR A 126 -10.13 6.83 -4.06
N PHE A 127 -10.50 5.91 -3.18
CA PHE A 127 -11.89 5.62 -2.82
C PHE A 127 -12.12 5.86 -1.34
N ALA A 128 -13.16 6.62 -0.99
CA ALA A 128 -13.53 6.82 0.40
C ALA A 128 -14.26 5.57 0.98
N PRO A 129 -14.06 5.28 2.26
CA PRO A 129 -13.08 5.85 3.16
C PRO A 129 -11.66 5.35 2.85
N PHE A 130 -10.65 6.17 3.09
CA PHE A 130 -9.26 5.85 2.78
C PHE A 130 -8.32 6.19 3.95
N PHE A 131 -7.12 5.62 3.93
CA PHE A 131 -6.10 5.91 4.92
C PHE A 131 -5.60 7.36 4.76
N PRO A 132 -5.74 8.23 5.78
CA PRO A 132 -5.54 9.68 5.66
C PRO A 132 -4.15 10.08 5.16
N GLU A 133 -3.12 9.27 5.41
CA GLU A 133 -1.75 9.55 5.00
C GLU A 133 -1.52 9.47 3.47
N TYR A 134 -2.49 8.97 2.70
CA TYR A 134 -2.39 9.04 1.22
C TYR A 134 -2.34 10.48 0.73
N LYS A 135 -3.06 11.38 1.41
CA LYS A 135 -3.07 12.80 1.05
C LYS A 135 -1.67 13.41 1.09
N PRO A 136 -0.91 13.38 2.20
CA PRO A 136 0.45 13.91 2.22
C PRO A 136 1.42 13.22 1.27
N TYR A 137 1.26 11.91 0.98
CA TYR A 137 2.13 11.24 0.01
C TYR A 137 1.90 11.76 -1.42
N ILE A 138 0.63 11.93 -1.81
CA ILE A 138 0.23 12.37 -3.13
C ILE A 138 0.52 13.86 -3.33
N GLU A 139 0.04 14.70 -2.42
CA GLU A 139 0.23 16.15 -2.50
C GLU A 139 1.70 16.56 -2.32
N GLY A 140 2.46 15.83 -1.48
CA GLY A 140 3.90 16.01 -1.33
C GLY A 140 4.72 15.64 -2.58
N ALA A 141 4.14 14.91 -3.52
CA ALA A 141 4.70 14.65 -4.84
C ALA A 141 4.28 15.70 -5.90
N GLY A 142 3.49 16.70 -5.52
CA GLY A 142 2.95 17.72 -6.43
C GLY A 142 1.74 17.25 -7.25
N LEU A 143 1.09 16.15 -6.83
CA LEU A 143 -0.09 15.57 -7.46
C LEU A 143 -1.36 15.99 -6.71
N ALA A 144 -2.48 16.07 -7.41
CA ALA A 144 -3.77 16.29 -6.78
C ALA A 144 -4.38 14.95 -6.32
N LEU A 145 -4.88 14.90 -5.09
CA LEU A 145 -5.70 13.78 -4.63
C LEU A 145 -7.16 14.00 -5.03
N ARG A 146 -7.74 13.03 -5.75
CA ARG A 146 -9.17 12.96 -6.03
C ARG A 146 -9.78 11.77 -5.30
N VAL A 147 -10.94 11.96 -4.69
CA VAL A 147 -11.59 10.97 -3.84
C VAL A 147 -12.95 10.61 -4.39
N THR A 148 -13.13 9.36 -4.79
CA THR A 148 -14.42 8.81 -5.16
C THR A 148 -15.29 8.69 -3.90
N PRO A 149 -16.54 9.17 -3.91
CA PRO A 149 -17.47 8.99 -2.82
C PRO A 149 -17.66 7.51 -2.43
N PRO A 150 -17.92 7.21 -1.15
CA PRO A 150 -18.10 5.83 -0.71
C PRO A 150 -19.45 5.27 -1.17
N ARG A 151 -19.47 4.03 -1.65
CA ARG A 151 -20.69 3.22 -1.76
C ARG A 151 -20.98 2.61 -0.40
N CYS A 152 -21.79 3.31 0.42
CA CYS A 152 -21.97 2.97 1.84
C CYS A 152 -22.62 1.61 2.11
N ALA A 153 -23.25 0.99 1.11
CA ALA A 153 -23.93 -0.30 1.27
C ALA A 153 -22.93 -1.45 1.52
N ASP A 154 -21.76 -1.42 0.87
CA ASP A 154 -20.78 -2.51 0.88
C ASP A 154 -19.32 -2.06 0.73
N PHE A 155 -19.07 -0.77 0.58
CA PHE A 155 -17.77 -0.16 0.33
C PHE A 155 -17.01 -0.73 -0.88
N GLN A 156 -17.72 -1.35 -1.84
CA GLN A 156 -17.14 -1.64 -3.15
C GLN A 156 -17.04 -0.36 -3.98
N ILE A 157 -16.34 -0.39 -5.11
CA ILE A 157 -16.16 0.78 -5.97
C ILE A 157 -17.48 1.20 -6.61
N ASP A 158 -17.83 2.48 -6.47
CA ASP A 158 -18.85 3.12 -7.29
C ASP A 158 -18.21 3.55 -8.61
N PHE A 159 -18.38 2.74 -9.65
CA PHE A 159 -17.75 2.96 -10.95
C PHE A 159 -18.34 4.15 -11.70
N GLU A 160 -19.58 4.54 -11.45
CA GLU A 160 -20.18 5.72 -12.05
C GLU A 160 -19.53 6.99 -11.48
N ALA A 161 -19.47 7.12 -10.15
CA ALA A 161 -18.80 8.22 -9.50
C ALA A 161 -17.29 8.25 -9.79
N PHE A 162 -16.64 7.08 -9.84
CA PHE A 162 -15.23 6.96 -10.17
C PHE A 162 -14.91 7.45 -11.58
N ALA A 163 -15.72 7.08 -12.57
CA ALA A 163 -15.52 7.48 -13.97
C ALA A 163 -15.55 9.01 -14.16
N GLN A 164 -16.29 9.73 -13.33
CA GLN A 164 -16.36 11.20 -13.39
C GLN A 164 -15.09 11.88 -12.87
N LEU A 165 -14.27 11.18 -12.09
CA LEU A 165 -13.03 11.71 -11.51
C LEU A 165 -11.78 11.39 -12.30
N VAL A 166 -11.86 10.46 -13.26
CA VAL A 166 -10.73 10.06 -14.10
C VAL A 166 -10.71 10.87 -15.39
N ASP A 167 -9.59 11.52 -15.65
CA ASP A 167 -9.38 12.34 -16.85
C ASP A 167 -8.00 12.08 -17.48
N GLU A 168 -7.65 12.85 -18.50
CA GLU A 168 -6.36 12.77 -19.21
C GLU A 168 -5.16 13.13 -18.34
N ASN A 169 -5.38 13.73 -17.17
CA ASN A 169 -4.32 14.07 -16.21
C ASN A 169 -4.22 13.04 -15.07
N THR A 170 -5.00 11.95 -15.11
CA THR A 170 -4.95 10.91 -14.09
C THR A 170 -3.72 10.03 -14.30
N ALA A 171 -2.76 10.09 -13.36
CA ALA A 171 -1.53 9.30 -13.40
C ALA A 171 -1.72 7.90 -12.81
N ALA A 172 -2.49 7.81 -11.73
CA ALA A 172 -2.67 6.55 -11.02
C ALA A 172 -4.01 6.47 -10.29
N VAL A 173 -4.40 5.23 -9.97
CA VAL A 173 -5.46 4.89 -9.02
C VAL A 173 -4.82 4.16 -7.85
N LEU A 174 -5.12 4.58 -6.63
CA LEU A 174 -4.61 3.98 -5.39
C LEU A 174 -5.76 3.29 -4.66
N ILE A 175 -5.60 1.99 -4.44
CA ILE A 175 -6.54 1.16 -3.68
C ILE A 175 -5.90 0.60 -2.41
N ASN A 176 -6.73 0.30 -1.42
CA ASN A 176 -6.34 -0.43 -0.21
C ASN A 176 -7.34 -1.56 0.03
N SER A 177 -6.87 -2.81 -0.05
CA SER A 177 -7.74 -3.99 0.11
C SER A 177 -6.98 -5.17 0.73
N PRO A 178 -7.41 -5.63 1.93
CA PRO A 178 -8.49 -5.09 2.79
C PRO A 178 -8.24 -3.66 3.20
N ASN A 179 -9.33 -2.89 3.35
CA ASN A 179 -9.27 -1.45 3.50
C ASN A 179 -9.14 -1.00 4.96
N ASN A 180 -8.36 0.03 5.19
CA ASN A 180 -8.36 0.84 6.39
C ASN A 180 -9.03 2.20 6.05
N PRO A 181 -10.18 2.58 6.67
CA PRO A 181 -10.72 2.03 7.93
C PRO A 181 -11.93 1.10 7.78
N SER A 182 -12.47 0.83 6.57
CA SER A 182 -13.75 0.11 6.44
C SER A 182 -13.67 -1.38 6.78
N GLY A 183 -12.48 -2.00 6.74
CA GLY A 183 -12.29 -3.45 6.89
C GLY A 183 -12.73 -4.28 5.67
N THR A 184 -13.28 -3.65 4.64
CA THR A 184 -13.81 -4.32 3.47
C THR A 184 -12.69 -4.74 2.50
N ALA A 185 -12.77 -5.95 1.97
CA ALA A 185 -11.98 -6.39 0.83
C ALA A 185 -12.78 -6.20 -0.47
N TYR A 186 -12.12 -5.74 -1.52
CA TYR A 186 -12.74 -5.71 -2.84
C TYR A 186 -12.95 -7.13 -3.38
N SER A 187 -14.13 -7.34 -3.98
CA SER A 187 -14.46 -8.61 -4.62
C SER A 187 -13.64 -8.82 -5.90
N GLU A 188 -13.60 -10.07 -6.35
CA GLU A 188 -12.95 -10.42 -7.61
C GLU A 188 -13.56 -9.67 -8.79
N GLU A 189 -14.89 -9.54 -8.81
CA GLU A 189 -15.64 -8.81 -9.83
C GLU A 189 -15.28 -7.33 -9.82
N THR A 190 -15.21 -6.70 -8.63
CA THR A 190 -14.81 -5.30 -8.50
C THR A 190 -13.40 -5.07 -9.03
N LEU A 191 -12.45 -5.94 -8.69
CA LEU A 191 -11.07 -5.83 -9.18
C LEU A 191 -10.95 -6.07 -10.68
N GLN A 192 -11.73 -7.01 -11.25
CA GLN A 192 -11.75 -7.23 -12.69
C GLN A 192 -12.34 -6.02 -13.41
N GLN A 193 -13.45 -5.48 -12.93
CA GLN A 193 -14.07 -4.28 -13.51
C GLN A 193 -13.14 -3.07 -13.44
N LEU A 194 -12.40 -2.90 -12.33
CA LEU A 194 -11.38 -1.87 -12.21
C LEU A 194 -10.26 -2.04 -13.25
N ALA A 195 -9.79 -3.27 -13.44
CA ALA A 195 -8.77 -3.60 -14.43
C ALA A 195 -9.22 -3.25 -15.84
N ASP A 196 -10.43 -3.66 -16.20
CA ASP A 196 -11.03 -3.41 -17.53
C ASP A 196 -11.23 -1.90 -17.76
N PHE A 197 -11.73 -1.19 -16.75
CA PHE A 197 -11.89 0.27 -16.79
C PHE A 197 -10.56 0.98 -17.04
N LEU A 198 -9.51 0.64 -16.28
CA LEU A 198 -8.18 1.26 -16.41
C LEU A 198 -7.55 0.95 -17.76
N THR A 199 -7.77 -0.26 -18.31
CA THR A 199 -7.29 -0.63 -19.65
C THR A 199 -7.94 0.24 -20.73
N ALA A 200 -9.25 0.33 -20.71
CA ALA A 200 -10.03 1.11 -21.68
C ALA A 200 -9.68 2.60 -21.60
N THR A 201 -9.55 3.12 -20.37
CA THR A 201 -9.27 4.54 -20.13
C THR A 201 -7.83 4.91 -20.50
N SER A 202 -6.86 4.04 -20.22
CA SER A 202 -5.46 4.22 -20.67
C SER A 202 -5.36 4.25 -22.19
N ALA A 203 -6.09 3.39 -22.89
CA ALA A 203 -6.17 3.40 -24.36
C ALA A 203 -6.83 4.68 -24.87
N LYS A 204 -7.91 5.15 -24.23
CA LYS A 204 -8.61 6.39 -24.59
C LYS A 204 -7.72 7.62 -24.49
N TYR A 205 -6.92 7.73 -23.44
CA TYR A 205 -6.08 8.91 -23.20
C TYR A 205 -4.65 8.78 -23.78
N GLY A 206 -4.28 7.60 -24.30
CA GLY A 206 -2.99 7.36 -24.93
C GLY A 206 -1.80 7.29 -23.97
N HIS A 207 -2.05 7.14 -22.68
CA HIS A 207 -1.02 6.93 -21.65
C HIS A 207 -1.48 5.93 -20.59
N HIS A 208 -0.52 5.38 -19.85
CA HIS A 208 -0.83 4.44 -18.79
C HIS A 208 -1.38 5.16 -17.55
N ILE A 209 -2.49 4.63 -16.99
CA ILE A 209 -2.97 4.93 -15.66
C ILE A 209 -2.53 3.79 -14.75
N PHE A 210 -1.63 4.07 -13.81
CA PHE A 210 -1.08 3.04 -12.93
C PHE A 210 -2.08 2.61 -11.85
N LEU A 211 -2.10 1.33 -11.51
CA LEU A 211 -2.79 0.83 -10.33
C LEU A 211 -1.78 0.60 -9.21
N ILE A 212 -1.94 1.34 -8.11
CA ILE A 212 -1.17 1.16 -6.87
C ILE A 212 -2.08 0.43 -5.88
N SER A 213 -1.65 -0.74 -5.41
CA SER A 213 -2.38 -1.52 -4.42
C SER A 213 -1.63 -1.57 -3.11
N ASP A 214 -2.21 -1.00 -2.06
CA ASP A 214 -1.72 -1.05 -0.69
C ASP A 214 -2.40 -2.22 0.04
N GLU A 215 -1.61 -3.25 0.42
CA GLU A 215 -2.15 -4.52 0.92
C GLU A 215 -1.55 -4.95 2.26
N PRO A 216 -1.46 -4.09 3.29
CA PRO A 216 -0.85 -4.46 4.57
C PRO A 216 -1.67 -5.50 5.34
N TYR A 217 -2.99 -5.57 5.09
CA TYR A 217 -3.93 -6.39 5.85
C TYR A 217 -4.31 -7.70 5.17
N ARG A 218 -3.69 -8.05 4.04
CA ARG A 218 -4.02 -9.26 3.26
C ARG A 218 -4.03 -10.55 4.06
N GLU A 219 -3.14 -10.68 5.04
CA GLU A 219 -2.99 -11.89 5.86
C GLU A 219 -3.87 -11.84 7.12
N ILE A 220 -4.53 -10.72 7.39
CA ILE A 220 -5.38 -10.52 8.55
C ILE A 220 -6.83 -10.56 8.07
N VAL A 221 -7.35 -11.77 7.92
CA VAL A 221 -8.71 -12.03 7.49
C VAL A 221 -9.41 -12.95 8.47
N TYR A 222 -10.72 -12.75 8.63
CA TYR A 222 -11.57 -13.47 9.57
C TYR A 222 -12.68 -14.18 8.82
N ASP A 223 -13.33 -15.14 9.48
CA ASP A 223 -14.53 -15.83 9.01
C ASP A 223 -14.39 -16.50 7.63
N GLY A 224 -13.17 -16.93 7.28
CA GLY A 224 -12.89 -17.57 5.99
C GLY A 224 -12.99 -16.66 4.78
N ALA A 225 -12.99 -15.33 4.98
CA ALA A 225 -13.04 -14.37 3.89
C ALA A 225 -11.89 -14.59 2.90
N GLN A 226 -12.20 -14.48 1.61
CA GLN A 226 -11.22 -14.58 0.55
C GLN A 226 -10.80 -13.17 0.10
N VAL A 227 -9.50 -12.92 0.11
CA VAL A 227 -8.93 -11.66 -0.38
C VAL A 227 -8.21 -11.93 -1.70
N PRO A 228 -8.79 -11.51 -2.83
CA PRO A 228 -8.16 -11.70 -4.12
C PRO A 228 -6.80 -10.98 -4.19
N PHE A 229 -5.82 -11.60 -4.85
CA PHE A 229 -4.55 -10.94 -5.09
C PHE A 229 -4.70 -10.00 -6.28
N VAL A 230 -4.61 -8.70 -6.04
CA VAL A 230 -4.92 -7.66 -7.05
C VAL A 230 -4.16 -7.89 -8.35
N LEU A 231 -2.87 -8.19 -8.28
CA LEU A 231 -2.04 -8.32 -9.48
C LEU A 231 -2.26 -9.62 -10.26
N SER A 232 -2.81 -10.67 -9.68
CA SER A 232 -3.15 -11.88 -10.43
C SER A 232 -4.27 -11.62 -11.45
N ARG A 233 -5.10 -10.63 -11.20
CA ARG A 233 -6.22 -10.23 -12.07
C ARG A 233 -5.79 -9.18 -13.09
N THR A 234 -4.88 -8.31 -12.72
CA THR A 234 -4.30 -7.32 -13.64
C THR A 234 -3.24 -7.90 -14.58
N ALA A 235 -2.78 -9.12 -14.38
CA ALA A 235 -1.84 -9.79 -15.31
C ALA A 235 -2.42 -9.99 -16.72
N ARG A 236 -3.74 -9.99 -16.90
CA ARG A 236 -4.39 -9.94 -18.23
C ARG A 236 -4.16 -8.62 -18.97
N PHE A 237 -3.78 -7.56 -18.30
CA PHE A 237 -3.29 -6.33 -18.95
C PHE A 237 -2.10 -6.56 -19.90
N ARG A 238 -1.34 -7.63 -19.69
CA ARG A 238 -0.15 -7.95 -20.50
C ARG A 238 -0.47 -8.56 -21.86
N SER A 239 -1.62 -9.17 -22.06
CA SER A 239 -1.89 -9.92 -23.29
C SER A 239 -2.61 -9.12 -24.38
N ALA A 240 -3.23 -7.99 -24.05
CA ALA A 240 -3.94 -7.16 -25.01
C ALA A 240 -3.05 -6.12 -25.71
N ALA A 241 -1.89 -5.78 -25.15
CA ALA A 241 -0.88 -4.91 -25.78
C ALA A 241 0.18 -5.80 -26.42
N GLY A 242 0.06 -6.06 -27.72
CA GLY A 242 0.91 -6.96 -28.51
C GLY A 242 2.40 -6.90 -28.21
N SER A 243 2.97 -8.08 -28.03
CA SER A 243 4.37 -8.51 -28.24
C SER A 243 5.49 -7.50 -28.07
N ARG A 244 5.84 -7.17 -26.81
CA ARG A 244 7.19 -6.93 -26.27
C ARG A 244 7.10 -7.09 -24.77
N PRO A 245 8.07 -7.71 -24.07
CA PRO A 245 8.11 -7.71 -22.61
C PRO A 245 8.53 -6.31 -22.12
N THR A 246 7.55 -5.43 -21.97
CA THR A 246 7.72 -4.22 -21.17
C THR A 246 7.63 -4.62 -19.70
N PRO A 247 8.42 -4.01 -18.81
CA PRO A 247 8.29 -4.26 -17.37
C PRO A 247 6.85 -4.03 -16.92
N PRO A 248 6.34 -4.77 -15.93
CA PRO A 248 4.95 -4.70 -15.51
C PRO A 248 4.59 -3.27 -15.09
N ASN A 249 3.58 -2.68 -15.74
CA ASN A 249 3.07 -1.34 -15.43
C ASN A 249 2.29 -1.26 -14.11
N SER A 250 2.33 -2.31 -13.29
CA SER A 250 1.72 -2.33 -11.96
C SER A 250 2.82 -2.25 -10.90
N THR A 251 2.92 -1.11 -10.24
CA THR A 251 3.79 -0.94 -9.08
C THR A 251 3.08 -1.50 -7.86
N MET A 252 3.50 -2.69 -7.43
CA MET A 252 3.03 -3.26 -6.18
C MET A 252 3.89 -2.76 -5.03
N ILE A 253 3.26 -2.12 -4.08
CA ILE A 253 3.89 -1.68 -2.86
C ILE A 253 3.37 -2.54 -1.73
N ARG A 254 4.25 -3.34 -1.13
CA ARG A 254 3.94 -4.17 0.03
C ARG A 254 4.72 -3.72 1.25
N SER A 255 4.01 -3.62 2.35
CA SER A 255 4.61 -3.84 3.66
C SER A 255 4.94 -5.33 3.81
N PRO A 256 6.08 -5.72 4.40
CA PRO A 256 6.31 -7.11 4.73
C PRO A 256 5.26 -7.56 5.75
N ALA A 257 4.31 -8.39 5.30
CA ALA A 257 3.41 -9.06 6.22
C ALA A 257 4.26 -9.98 7.11
N THR A 258 4.11 -9.84 8.41
CA THR A 258 4.60 -10.83 9.36
C THR A 258 3.96 -12.18 9.02
N PRO A 259 4.74 -13.28 8.93
CA PRO A 259 4.16 -14.57 8.66
C PRO A 259 3.18 -14.93 9.78
N SER A 260 1.96 -15.26 9.40
CA SER A 260 0.96 -15.82 10.32
C SER A 260 1.50 -17.13 10.90
N PRO A 261 1.45 -17.36 12.21
CA PRO A 261 1.73 -18.67 12.76
C PRO A 261 0.69 -19.64 12.22
N ARG A 262 1.14 -20.77 11.65
CA ARG A 262 0.26 -21.91 11.41
C ARG A 262 -0.10 -22.46 12.79
N VAL A 263 -1.37 -22.45 13.13
CA VAL A 263 -1.95 -23.25 14.21
C VAL A 263 -1.99 -24.70 13.75
#